data_885b2eb505a8176690684882de2326bc
#
_entry.id   885b2eb505a8176690684882de2326bc
#
_cell.length_a   1.000
_cell.length_b   1.000
_cell.length_c   1.000
_cell.angle_alpha   90.00
_cell.angle_beta   90.00
_cell.angle_gamma   90.00
#
_symmetry.space_group_name_H-M   'P 1'
#
loop_
_entity.id
_entity.type
_entity.pdbx_description
1 polymer ?
#
loop_
_entity_poly.entity_id
_entity_poly.type
_entity_poly.pdbx_seq_one_letter_code
_entity_poly.pdbx_strand_id
1 'polypeptide(L)'
;TIEKEFNMENTPDLEKRVESQGIDEVINIGKNFGIDDINLIKPGIGETTRVLLRRIPWKVLIDERYKGNPQLEHIVRLAEEKHTPVEYYPLTHYKCCGIIKKLADA
;
A
#
# COMPACT_ATOMS: atom_id res chain seq x y z
N THR A 1 -17.64 24.98 21.30
CA THR A 1 -17.34 24.91 20.94
C THR A 1 -17.31 24.95 20.27
N ILE A 2 -17.51 25.11 19.77
CA ILE A 2 -17.28 24.96 19.01
C ILE A 2 -16.51 25.30 18.78
N GLU A 3 -16.09 25.69 18.91
CA GLU A 3 -15.28 25.64 18.63
C GLU A 3 -14.62 24.95 19.07
N LYS A 4 -14.76 24.88 19.83
CA LYS A 4 -14.18 24.16 20.16
C LYS A 4 -14.03 23.19 19.63
N GLU A 5 -14.41 23.02 19.44
CA GLU A 5 -14.38 22.04 18.76
C GLU A 5 -14.30 22.26 17.47
N PHE A 6 -14.39 23.34 16.94
CA PHE A 6 -14.44 23.54 15.71
C PHE A 6 -13.20 23.56 15.07
N ASN A 7 -12.13 24.15 15.55
CA ASN A 7 -10.94 24.07 15.01
C ASN A 7 -10.37 22.74 15.03
N MET A 8 -10.59 21.98 16.06
CA MET A 8 -10.20 20.68 16.10
C MET A 8 -10.90 19.87 15.12
N GLU A 9 -12.09 20.27 14.78
CA GLU A 9 -12.87 19.55 13.84
C GLU A 9 -12.31 19.59 12.47
N ASN A 10 -11.71 20.68 12.09
CA ASN A 10 -11.18 20.79 10.76
C ASN A 10 -10.05 19.82 10.53
N THR A 11 -9.17 19.68 11.49
CA THR A 11 -8.05 18.79 11.33
C THR A 11 -8.46 17.33 11.23
N PRO A 12 -9.34 16.87 12.12
CA PRO A 12 -9.80 15.49 11.99
C PRO A 12 -10.49 15.21 10.68
N ASP A 13 -11.27 16.17 10.17
CA ASP A 13 -11.93 15.95 8.90
C ASP A 13 -10.95 15.82 7.78
N LEU A 14 -9.90 16.61 7.79
CA LEU A 14 -8.91 16.54 6.77
C LEU A 14 -8.20 15.20 6.81
N GLU A 15 -7.87 14.72 7.98
CA GLU A 15 -7.22 13.44 8.13
C GLU A 15 -8.11 12.32 7.64
N LYS A 16 -9.39 12.40 7.91
CA LYS A 16 -10.32 11.38 7.46
C LYS A 16 -10.40 11.34 5.94
N ARG A 17 -10.36 12.49 5.31
CA ARG A 17 -10.43 12.51 3.86
C ARG A 17 -9.21 11.89 3.23
N VAL A 18 -8.04 12.15 3.80
CA VAL A 18 -6.81 11.55 3.29
C VAL A 18 -6.87 10.05 3.45
N GLU A 19 -7.32 9.58 4.61
CA GLU A 19 -7.43 8.15 4.84
C GLU A 19 -8.43 7.51 3.89
N SER A 20 -9.53 8.18 3.65
CA SER A 20 -10.53 7.66 2.74
C SER A 20 -9.98 7.48 1.34
N GLN A 21 -9.21 8.45 0.88
CA GLN A 21 -8.63 8.36 -0.43
C GLN A 21 -7.63 7.21 -0.52
N GLY A 22 -6.86 7.01 0.54
CA GLY A 22 -5.94 5.89 0.59
C GLY A 22 -6.67 4.57 0.58
N ILE A 23 -7.76 4.47 1.33
CA ILE A 23 -8.56 3.26 1.37
C ILE A 23 -9.17 2.98 0.01
N ASP A 24 -9.61 4.02 -0.69
CA ASP A 24 -10.18 3.83 -2.01
C ASP A 24 -9.16 3.24 -2.98
N GLU A 25 -7.92 3.68 -2.87
CA GLU A 25 -6.87 3.13 -3.71
C GLU A 25 -6.62 1.66 -3.39
N VAL A 26 -6.63 1.31 -2.12
CA VAL A 26 -6.44 -0.08 -1.70
C VAL A 26 -7.59 -0.95 -2.24
N ILE A 27 -8.81 -0.45 -2.15
CA ILE A 27 -9.96 -1.17 -2.66
C ILE A 27 -9.83 -1.38 -4.17
N ASN A 28 -9.37 -0.37 -4.90
CA ASN A 28 -9.19 -0.50 -6.33
C ASN A 28 -8.11 -1.53 -6.68
N ILE A 29 -7.03 -1.56 -5.90
CA ILE A 29 -6.00 -2.56 -6.08
C ILE A 29 -6.61 -3.95 -5.89
N GLY A 30 -7.43 -4.10 -4.85
CA GLY A 30 -8.09 -5.37 -4.61
C GLY A 30 -8.93 -5.81 -5.79
N LYS A 31 -9.69 -4.88 -6.35
CA LYS A 31 -10.53 -5.21 -7.50
C LYS A 31 -9.69 -5.59 -8.71
N ASN A 32 -8.61 -4.88 -8.94
CA ASN A 32 -7.79 -5.13 -10.11
C ASN A 32 -7.04 -6.44 -10.04
N PHE A 33 -6.72 -6.90 -8.85
CA PHE A 33 -5.94 -8.12 -8.68
C PHE A 33 -6.73 -9.27 -8.09
N GLY A 34 -8.05 -9.09 -7.95
CA GLY A 34 -8.90 -10.18 -7.47
C GLY A 34 -8.72 -10.52 -6.02
N ILE A 35 -8.48 -9.52 -5.17
CA ILE A 35 -8.27 -9.72 -3.74
C ILE A 35 -9.50 -9.27 -3.00
N ASP A 36 -10.13 -10.19 -2.28
CA ASP A 36 -11.37 -9.89 -1.57
C ASP A 36 -11.16 -9.23 -0.23
N ASP A 37 -10.03 -9.52 0.42
CA ASP A 37 -9.78 -9.00 1.76
C ASP A 37 -8.71 -7.92 1.68
N ILE A 38 -9.12 -6.68 1.92
CA ILE A 38 -8.19 -5.56 1.81
C ILE A 38 -7.09 -5.62 2.87
N ASN A 39 -7.28 -6.41 3.93
CA ASN A 39 -6.23 -6.56 4.93
C ASN A 39 -5.03 -7.31 4.40
N LEU A 40 -5.15 -7.93 3.25
CA LEU A 40 -4.03 -8.60 2.61
C LEU A 40 -3.19 -7.64 1.78
N ILE A 41 -3.65 -6.41 1.62
CA ILE A 41 -2.95 -5.38 0.87
C ILE A 41 -2.29 -4.44 1.87
N LYS A 42 -0.96 -4.36 1.82
CA LYS A 42 -0.19 -3.57 2.80
C LYS A 42 0.50 -2.42 2.09
N PRO A 43 -0.14 -1.25 2.05
CA PRO A 43 0.40 -0.12 1.31
C PRO A 43 1.48 0.61 2.09
N GLY A 44 2.39 1.25 1.35
CA GLY A 44 3.42 2.07 1.93
C GLY A 44 4.75 1.35 2.09
N ILE A 45 5.81 2.13 2.18
CA ILE A 45 7.17 1.60 2.26
C ILE A 45 7.35 0.77 3.54
N GLY A 46 6.90 1.31 4.67
CA GLY A 46 7.07 0.63 5.94
C GLY A 46 6.36 -0.71 5.99
N GLU A 47 5.10 -0.73 5.58
CA GLU A 47 4.32 -1.96 5.61
C GLU A 47 4.84 -2.98 4.60
N THR A 48 5.22 -2.52 3.42
CA THR A 48 5.76 -3.43 2.40
C THR A 48 7.07 -4.06 2.89
N THR A 49 7.93 -3.25 3.51
CA THR A 49 9.18 -3.75 4.05
C THR A 49 8.92 -4.79 5.14
N ARG A 50 7.97 -4.49 6.02
CA ARG A 50 7.65 -5.43 7.10
C ARG A 50 7.16 -6.76 6.58
N VAL A 51 6.31 -6.72 5.56
CA VAL A 51 5.79 -7.94 4.97
C VAL A 51 6.93 -8.76 4.35
N LEU A 52 7.82 -8.09 3.64
CA LEU A 52 8.95 -8.78 3.01
C LEU A 52 9.89 -9.40 4.04
N LEU A 53 10.03 -8.77 5.20
CA LEU A 53 10.91 -9.30 6.24
C LEU A 53 10.28 -10.47 6.99
N ARG A 54 8.97 -10.49 7.12
CA ARG A 54 8.30 -11.47 7.96
C ARG A 54 7.52 -12.53 7.20
N ARG A 55 7.19 -12.29 5.95
CA ARG A 55 6.36 -13.20 5.18
C ARG A 55 6.88 -13.26 3.76
N ILE A 56 6.24 -14.07 2.94
CA ILE A 56 6.52 -14.11 1.52
C ILE A 56 5.27 -13.59 0.83
N PRO A 57 5.28 -12.33 0.38
CA PRO A 57 4.10 -11.78 -0.25
C PRO A 57 3.89 -12.43 -1.62
N TRP A 58 2.65 -12.32 -2.09
CA TRP A 58 2.31 -12.82 -3.42
C TRP A 58 2.91 -11.92 -4.50
N LYS A 59 2.89 -10.61 -4.26
CA LYS A 59 3.35 -9.63 -5.25
C LYS A 59 3.67 -8.32 -4.55
N VAL A 60 4.58 -7.56 -5.11
CA VAL A 60 4.87 -6.20 -4.64
C VAL A 60 4.60 -5.25 -5.78
N LEU A 61 3.83 -4.21 -5.52
CA LEU A 61 3.56 -3.16 -6.51
C LEU A 61 4.40 -1.94 -6.18
N ILE A 62 5.01 -1.34 -7.18
CA ILE A 62 5.77 -0.12 -7.01
C ILE A 62 5.26 0.89 -8.03
N ASP A 63 5.01 2.12 -7.58
CA ASP A 63 4.57 3.18 -8.47
C ASP A 63 5.62 3.36 -9.55
N GLU A 64 5.17 3.37 -10.80
CA GLU A 64 6.08 3.48 -11.94
C GLU A 64 6.96 4.72 -11.86
N ARG A 65 6.52 5.78 -11.20
CA ARG A 65 7.32 6.99 -11.06
C ARG A 65 8.55 6.77 -10.19
N TYR A 66 8.55 5.71 -9.39
CA TYR A 66 9.65 5.42 -8.48
C TYR A 66 10.54 4.28 -8.94
N LYS A 67 10.41 3.90 -10.20
CA LYS A 67 11.27 2.85 -10.75
C LYS A 67 12.72 3.33 -10.66
N GLY A 68 13.56 2.51 -10.06
CA GLY A 68 14.97 2.87 -9.91
C GLY A 68 15.26 3.86 -8.81
N ASN A 69 14.26 4.25 -8.03
CA ASN A 69 14.47 5.21 -6.94
C ASN A 69 15.20 4.53 -5.78
N PRO A 70 16.30 5.13 -5.30
CA PRO A 70 17.07 4.51 -4.21
C PRO A 70 16.26 4.26 -2.95
N GLN A 71 15.21 5.04 -2.73
CA GLN A 71 14.36 4.90 -1.57
C GLN A 71 13.66 3.54 -1.51
N LEU A 72 13.44 2.93 -2.67
CA LEU A 72 12.76 1.64 -2.76
C LEU A 72 13.70 0.50 -3.13
N GLU A 73 14.99 0.77 -3.19
CA GLU A 73 15.94 -0.25 -3.59
C GLU A 73 15.92 -1.45 -2.68
N HIS A 74 15.81 -1.21 -1.37
CA HIS A 74 15.79 -2.32 -0.42
C HIS A 74 14.55 -3.21 -0.62
N ILE A 75 13.45 -2.63 -1.06
CA ILE A 75 12.23 -3.40 -1.30
C ILE A 75 12.43 -4.30 -2.51
N VAL A 76 13.00 -3.78 -3.57
CA VAL A 76 13.27 -4.57 -4.76
C VAL A 76 14.22 -5.72 -4.43
N ARG A 77 15.25 -5.42 -3.64
CA ARG A 77 16.23 -6.43 -3.26
C ARG A 77 15.63 -7.52 -2.41
N LEU A 78 14.82 -7.14 -1.42
CA LEU A 78 14.15 -8.12 -0.59
C LEU A 78 13.19 -8.98 -1.39
N ALA A 79 12.49 -8.37 -2.33
CA ALA A 79 11.55 -9.12 -3.17
C ALA A 79 12.30 -10.13 -4.00
N GLU A 80 13.46 -9.76 -4.53
CA GLU A 80 14.27 -10.69 -5.30
C GLU A 80 14.71 -11.87 -4.44
N GLU A 81 15.16 -11.59 -3.22
CA GLU A 81 15.59 -12.65 -2.32
C GLU A 81 14.47 -13.62 -2.01
N LYS A 82 13.26 -13.12 -1.95
CA LYS A 82 12.10 -13.95 -1.63
C LYS A 82 11.44 -14.53 -2.87
N HIS A 83 11.96 -14.23 -4.05
CA HIS A 83 11.39 -14.66 -5.32
C HIS A 83 9.96 -14.14 -5.47
N THR A 84 9.73 -12.93 -4.98
CA THR A 84 8.42 -12.29 -5.07
C THR A 84 8.39 -11.37 -6.28
N PRO A 85 7.39 -11.51 -7.15
CA PRO A 85 7.30 -10.63 -8.33
C PRO A 85 7.11 -9.18 -7.94
N VAL A 86 7.77 -8.29 -8.66
CA VAL A 86 7.58 -6.85 -8.51
C VAL A 86 6.93 -6.35 -9.78
N GLU A 87 5.83 -5.64 -9.62
CA GLU A 87 5.12 -5.08 -10.76
C GLU A 87 5.05 -3.57 -10.61
N TYR A 88 5.36 -2.84 -11.66
CA TYR A 88 5.23 -1.39 -11.64
C TYR A 88 3.81 -1.04 -12.01
N TYR A 89 3.14 -0.32 -11.14
CA TYR A 89 1.71 -0.11 -11.19
C TYR A 89 1.41 1.33 -10.78
N PRO A 90 0.54 2.05 -11.45
CA PRO A 90 0.27 3.45 -11.08
C PRO A 90 -0.41 3.53 -9.73
N LEU A 91 0.28 4.14 -8.77
CA LEU A 91 -0.27 4.40 -7.46
C LEU A 91 -0.34 5.92 -7.27
N THR A 92 -1.29 6.36 -6.47
CA THR A 92 -1.50 7.78 -6.24
C THR A 92 -1.08 8.18 -4.84
N HIS A 93 -1.53 7.45 -3.84
CA HIS A 93 -1.29 7.82 -2.45
C HIS A 93 -0.10 7.10 -1.84
N TYR A 94 0.40 6.07 -2.47
CA TYR A 94 1.49 5.28 -1.94
C TYR A 94 2.58 5.10 -2.97
N LYS A 95 3.81 4.89 -2.51
CA LYS A 95 4.93 4.65 -3.40
C LYS A 95 5.03 3.19 -3.78
N CYS A 96 4.57 2.32 -2.89
CA CYS A 96 4.59 0.89 -3.12
C CYS A 96 3.55 0.21 -2.26
N CYS A 97 3.35 -1.08 -2.51
CA CYS A 97 2.32 -1.83 -1.81
C CYS A 97 2.69 -3.29 -1.84
N GLY A 98 2.57 -3.97 -0.70
CA GLY A 98 2.78 -5.42 -0.64
C GLY A 98 1.46 -6.13 -0.60
N ILE A 99 1.33 -7.23 -1.36
CA ILE A 99 0.11 -8.03 -1.35
C ILE A 99 0.49 -9.40 -0.82
N ILE A 100 -0.14 -9.80 0.29
CA ILE A 100 0.25 -11.01 0.98
C ILE A 100 -0.22 -12.26 0.26
N LYS A 101 -1.50 -12.32 -0.06
CA LYS A 101 -2.03 -13.50 -0.72
C LYS A 101 -3.29 -13.15 -1.45
N LYS A 102 -3.47 -13.78 -2.60
CA LYS A 102 -4.67 -13.58 -3.39
C LYS A 102 -5.70 -14.63 -2.99
N LEU A 103 -6.81 -14.20 -2.43
CA LEU A 103 -7.81 -15.14 -1.93
C LEU A 103 -8.37 -16.04 -3.00
N ALA A 104 -8.50 -15.52 -4.20
CA ALA A 104 -9.06 -16.32 -5.29
C ALA A 104 -8.20 -17.53 -5.61
N ASP A 105 -6.94 -17.50 -5.23
CA ASP A 105 -6.06 -18.60 -5.50
C ASP A 105 -5.99 -19.59 -4.33
N ALA A 106 -6.68 -19.27 -3.28
CA ALA A 106 -6.72 -20.16 -2.15
C ALA A 106 -7.72 -21.29 -2.35
#